data_5649597fec65c19d7803cb3d220b952a
#
_entry.id   5649597fec65c19d7803cb3d220b952a
#
_cell.length_a   1.000
_cell.length_b   1.000
_cell.length_c   1.000
_cell.angle_alpha   90.00
_cell.angle_beta   90.00
_cell.angle_gamma   90.00
#
_symmetry.space_group_name_H-M   'P 1'
#
loop_
_entity.id
_entity.type
_entity.pdbx_description
1 polymer ?
#
loop_
_entity_poly.entity_id
_entity_poly.type
_entity_poly.pdbx_seq_one_letter_code
_entity_poly.pdbx_strand_id
1 'polypeptide(L)'
;MAIVDSARAGLHAIELGATILHLRALDLTARELEREAMELVPKSSVPVVVSSRCDIALAAGAAGVNLREGDVSVAAARKLLGQRLIGRSIHSPEGAREAEQAGADFVIFGPVWESPSHSGQAAQGLRALATVAEGVRIPVLAIGGIDSDRAKECIAAGAQGYAAIRMFL
;
A
#
# COMPACT_ATOMS: atom_id res chain seq x y z
N MET A 1 6.95 1.78 -3.37
CA MET A 1 5.68 2.51 -3.16
C MET A 1 5.89 3.61 -2.15
N ALA A 2 5.52 4.84 -2.45
CA ALA A 2 5.49 5.93 -1.47
C ALA A 2 4.08 6.02 -0.83
N ILE A 3 4.03 6.12 0.50
CA ILE A 3 2.78 6.41 1.22
C ILE A 3 2.79 7.91 1.53
N VAL A 4 1.78 8.61 1.05
CA VAL A 4 1.67 10.06 1.08
C VAL A 4 0.31 10.50 1.60
N ASP A 5 0.24 11.68 2.20
CA ASP A 5 -0.97 12.24 2.81
C ASP A 5 -1.62 13.37 1.97
N SER A 6 -0.95 13.82 0.93
CA SER A 6 -1.41 14.92 0.10
C SER A 6 -0.93 14.81 -1.35
N ALA A 7 -1.58 15.54 -2.25
CA ALA A 7 -1.18 15.62 -3.65
C ALA A 7 0.24 16.18 -3.80
N ARG A 8 0.59 17.20 -3.02
CA ARG A 8 1.93 17.80 -3.01
C ARG A 8 3.00 16.78 -2.61
N ALA A 9 2.79 16.05 -1.52
CA ALA A 9 3.73 15.01 -1.09
C ALA A 9 3.86 13.89 -2.13
N GLY A 10 2.74 13.53 -2.80
CA GLY A 10 2.75 12.55 -3.89
C GLY A 10 3.60 12.97 -5.07
N LEU A 11 3.46 14.20 -5.54
CA LEU A 11 4.26 14.73 -6.65
C LEU A 11 5.75 14.80 -6.29
N HIS A 12 6.07 15.24 -5.08
CA HIS A 12 7.45 15.23 -4.59
C HIS A 12 8.02 13.81 -4.48
N ALA A 13 7.25 12.85 -4.02
CA ALA A 13 7.68 11.46 -3.93
C ALA A 13 8.03 10.85 -5.31
N ILE A 14 7.39 11.29 -6.39
CA ILE A 14 7.74 10.88 -7.76
C ILE A 14 9.14 11.39 -8.12
N GLU A 15 9.46 12.64 -7.80
CA GLU A 15 10.81 13.22 -8.02
C GLU A 15 11.89 12.45 -7.28
N LEU A 16 11.55 11.88 -6.11
CA LEU A 16 12.40 11.01 -5.31
C LEU A 16 12.41 9.53 -5.79
N GLY A 17 11.78 9.22 -6.93
CA GLY A 17 11.82 7.90 -7.55
C GLY A 17 10.75 6.92 -7.08
N ALA A 18 9.64 7.39 -6.50
CA ALA A 18 8.50 6.53 -6.23
C ALA A 18 7.91 5.98 -7.53
N THR A 19 7.65 4.69 -7.58
CA THR A 19 7.07 4.00 -8.76
C THR A 19 5.57 3.72 -8.62
N ILE A 20 5.04 3.84 -7.43
CA ILE A 20 3.60 3.76 -7.10
C ILE A 20 3.36 4.72 -5.92
N LEU A 21 2.24 5.42 -5.93
CA LEU A 21 1.78 6.24 -4.81
C LEU A 21 0.61 5.58 -4.08
N HIS A 22 0.63 5.62 -2.76
CA HIS A 22 -0.48 5.25 -1.90
C HIS A 22 -0.95 6.48 -1.13
N LEU A 23 -2.04 7.09 -1.59
CA LEU A 23 -2.65 8.25 -0.93
C LEU A 23 -3.40 7.77 0.32
N ARG A 24 -2.83 8.08 1.49
CA ARG A 24 -3.31 7.67 2.81
C ARG A 24 -3.24 8.84 3.78
N ALA A 25 -4.32 9.58 3.87
CA ALA A 25 -4.48 10.72 4.77
C ALA A 25 -5.55 10.38 5.82
N LEU A 26 -5.10 10.01 7.02
CA LEU A 26 -6.00 9.48 8.07
C LEU A 26 -6.82 10.57 8.76
N ASP A 27 -6.30 11.81 8.77
CA ASP A 27 -6.92 12.94 9.46
C ASP A 27 -7.84 13.76 8.55
N LEU A 28 -7.92 13.42 7.26
CA LEU A 28 -8.77 14.10 6.29
C LEU A 28 -10.19 13.53 6.29
N THR A 29 -11.17 14.40 6.13
CA THR A 29 -12.53 14.02 5.79
C THR A 29 -12.60 13.37 4.40
N ALA A 30 -13.68 12.66 4.09
CA ALA A 30 -13.89 12.08 2.78
C ALA A 30 -13.79 13.11 1.63
N ARG A 31 -14.35 14.30 1.84
CA ARG A 31 -14.32 15.41 0.87
C ARG A 31 -12.90 15.95 0.64
N GLU A 32 -12.11 16.05 1.68
CA GLU A 32 -10.72 16.50 1.60
C GLU A 32 -9.86 15.44 0.90
N LEU A 33 -10.02 14.17 1.25
CA LEU A 33 -9.32 13.07 0.58
C LEU A 33 -9.69 12.98 -0.91
N GLU A 34 -10.96 13.19 -1.25
CA GLU A 34 -11.42 13.26 -2.65
C GLU A 34 -10.71 14.40 -3.40
N ARG A 35 -10.63 15.59 -2.79
CA ARG A 35 -9.92 16.75 -3.39
C ARG A 35 -8.43 16.43 -3.64
N GLU A 36 -7.74 15.85 -2.65
CA GLU A 36 -6.34 15.43 -2.81
C GLU A 36 -6.20 14.38 -3.94
N ALA A 37 -7.11 13.40 -4.01
CA ALA A 37 -7.08 12.39 -5.07
C ALA A 37 -7.34 13.00 -6.45
N MET A 38 -8.34 13.88 -6.57
CA MET A 38 -8.67 14.59 -7.82
C MET A 38 -7.55 15.51 -8.30
N GLU A 39 -6.75 16.04 -7.38
CA GLU A 39 -5.57 16.83 -7.72
C GLU A 39 -4.37 15.96 -8.11
N LEU A 40 -4.10 14.89 -7.37
CA LEU A 40 -2.91 14.05 -7.54
C LEU A 40 -2.99 13.18 -8.80
N VAL A 41 -4.11 12.47 -8.98
CA VAL A 41 -4.22 11.42 -10.00
C VAL A 41 -3.92 11.93 -11.42
N PRO A 42 -4.52 13.05 -11.90
CA PRO A 42 -4.26 13.51 -13.25
C PRO A 42 -2.85 14.07 -13.47
N LYS A 43 -2.13 14.44 -12.40
CA LYS A 43 -0.76 14.97 -12.45
C LYS A 43 0.30 13.90 -12.26
N SER A 44 -0.08 12.71 -11.78
CA SER A 44 0.85 11.63 -11.45
C SER A 44 1.31 10.89 -12.71
N SER A 45 2.62 10.75 -12.89
CA SER A 45 3.22 9.91 -13.93
C SER A 45 3.31 8.42 -13.53
N VAL A 46 2.92 8.09 -12.31
CA VAL A 46 2.93 6.71 -11.77
C VAL A 46 1.55 6.33 -11.23
N PRO A 47 1.23 5.02 -11.12
CA PRO A 47 -0.04 4.59 -10.57
C PRO A 47 -0.30 5.13 -9.16
N VAL A 48 -1.53 5.62 -8.91
CA VAL A 48 -2.00 6.06 -7.60
C VAL A 48 -3.04 5.08 -7.09
N VAL A 49 -2.86 4.55 -5.89
CA VAL A 49 -3.88 3.81 -5.15
C VAL A 49 -4.36 4.66 -3.96
N VAL A 50 -5.67 4.65 -3.71
CA VAL A 50 -6.28 5.37 -2.59
C VAL A 50 -6.51 4.42 -1.42
N SER A 51 -6.26 4.86 -0.19
CA SER A 51 -6.51 4.04 1.00
C SER A 51 -8.01 3.86 1.24
N SER A 52 -8.47 2.61 1.35
CA SER A 52 -9.81 2.22 1.85
C SER A 52 -11.02 2.67 1.04
N ARG A 53 -10.94 3.75 0.26
CA ARG A 53 -12.07 4.45 -0.36
C ARG A 53 -12.21 4.11 -1.85
N CYS A 54 -12.95 3.02 -2.13
CA CYS A 54 -13.25 2.59 -3.50
C CYS A 54 -14.01 3.66 -4.31
N ASP A 55 -14.92 4.37 -3.67
CA ASP A 55 -15.71 5.45 -4.27
C ASP A 55 -14.82 6.63 -4.72
N ILE A 56 -13.90 7.08 -3.88
CA ILE A 56 -12.95 8.14 -4.21
C ILE A 56 -11.97 7.68 -5.30
N ALA A 57 -11.48 6.44 -5.22
CA ALA A 57 -10.63 5.89 -6.26
C ALA A 57 -11.31 5.88 -7.64
N LEU A 58 -12.59 5.54 -7.69
CA LEU A 58 -13.39 5.59 -8.92
C LEU A 58 -13.59 7.02 -9.40
N ALA A 59 -14.02 7.92 -8.51
CA ALA A 59 -14.29 9.32 -8.86
C ALA A 59 -13.05 10.03 -9.41
N ALA A 60 -11.88 9.81 -8.78
CA ALA A 60 -10.62 10.42 -9.20
C ALA A 60 -9.95 9.71 -10.39
N GLY A 61 -10.47 8.57 -10.85
CA GLY A 61 -9.81 7.77 -11.89
C GLY A 61 -8.49 7.12 -11.45
N ALA A 62 -8.31 6.91 -10.14
CA ALA A 62 -7.10 6.27 -9.59
C ALA A 62 -6.88 4.86 -10.13
N ALA A 63 -5.65 4.38 -10.10
CA ALA A 63 -5.28 3.02 -10.52
C ALA A 63 -5.94 1.94 -9.66
N GLY A 64 -6.30 2.25 -8.41
CA GLY A 64 -6.96 1.30 -7.52
C GLY A 64 -7.00 1.75 -6.07
N VAL A 65 -7.06 0.77 -5.18
CA VAL A 65 -7.10 0.97 -3.73
C VAL A 65 -6.11 0.08 -3.00
N ASN A 66 -5.77 0.47 -1.78
CA ASN A 66 -5.21 -0.43 -0.79
C ASN A 66 -6.16 -0.53 0.41
N LEU A 67 -6.62 -1.74 0.72
CA LEU A 67 -7.57 -2.05 1.78
C LEU A 67 -6.85 -2.47 3.06
N ARG A 68 -7.30 -1.97 4.21
CA ARG A 68 -6.88 -2.40 5.54
C ARG A 68 -7.76 -3.55 6.04
N GLU A 69 -7.35 -4.26 7.08
CA GLU A 69 -8.10 -5.41 7.64
C GLU A 69 -9.57 -5.09 7.97
N GLY A 70 -9.85 -3.89 8.50
CA GLY A 70 -11.20 -3.46 8.86
C GLY A 70 -12.04 -2.92 7.71
N ASP A 71 -11.50 -2.83 6.50
CA ASP A 71 -12.20 -2.30 5.34
C ASP A 71 -13.09 -3.37 4.68
N VAL A 72 -13.80 -3.00 3.62
CA VAL A 72 -14.57 -3.93 2.81
C VAL A 72 -13.69 -5.10 2.32
N SER A 73 -14.31 -6.25 2.09
CA SER A 73 -13.58 -7.41 1.58
C SER A 73 -13.01 -7.14 0.16
N VAL A 74 -11.90 -7.80 -0.16
CA VAL A 74 -11.31 -7.73 -1.52
C VAL A 74 -12.34 -8.12 -2.58
N ALA A 75 -13.13 -9.17 -2.33
CA ALA A 75 -14.18 -9.61 -3.25
C ALA A 75 -15.29 -8.55 -3.47
N ALA A 76 -15.67 -7.81 -2.42
CA ALA A 76 -16.62 -6.70 -2.55
C ALA A 76 -16.01 -5.51 -3.32
N ALA A 77 -14.75 -5.15 -3.01
CA ALA A 77 -14.03 -4.11 -3.73
C ALA A 77 -13.85 -4.48 -5.21
N ARG A 78 -13.59 -5.74 -5.55
CA ARG A 78 -13.45 -6.22 -6.93
C ARG A 78 -14.74 -6.01 -7.74
N LYS A 79 -15.92 -6.22 -7.12
CA LYS A 79 -17.20 -5.94 -7.79
C LYS A 79 -17.39 -4.46 -8.13
N LEU A 80 -16.86 -3.56 -7.30
CA LEU A 80 -16.94 -2.11 -7.51
C LEU A 80 -15.89 -1.61 -8.50
N LEU A 81 -14.65 -2.10 -8.38
CA LEU A 81 -13.48 -1.55 -9.06
C LEU A 81 -13.17 -2.23 -10.40
N GLY A 82 -13.82 -3.36 -10.70
CA GLY A 82 -13.56 -4.11 -11.93
C GLY A 82 -12.10 -4.56 -12.02
N GLN A 83 -11.37 -4.10 -13.03
CA GLN A 83 -9.98 -4.47 -13.29
C GLN A 83 -8.93 -3.54 -12.62
N ARG A 84 -9.36 -2.59 -11.79
CA ARG A 84 -8.43 -1.72 -11.09
C ARG A 84 -7.66 -2.49 -10.01
N LEU A 85 -6.50 -1.97 -9.65
CA LEU A 85 -5.64 -2.58 -8.64
C LEU A 85 -6.32 -2.62 -7.26
N ILE A 86 -6.24 -3.76 -6.60
CA ILE A 86 -6.66 -3.94 -5.20
C ILE A 86 -5.49 -4.51 -4.42
N GLY A 87 -4.91 -3.66 -3.56
CA GLY A 87 -3.97 -4.07 -2.55
C GLY A 87 -4.66 -4.44 -1.24
N ARG A 88 -4.03 -5.29 -0.45
CA ARG A 88 -4.48 -5.63 0.90
C ARG A 88 -3.32 -5.49 1.90
N SER A 89 -3.50 -4.73 2.96
CA SER A 89 -2.59 -4.75 4.10
C SER A 89 -2.84 -6.01 4.92
N ILE A 90 -1.78 -6.73 5.24
CA ILE A 90 -1.84 -8.03 5.94
C ILE A 90 -0.74 -8.12 7.00
N HIS A 91 -0.96 -8.97 7.99
CA HIS A 91 -0.05 -9.15 9.12
C HIS A 91 0.31 -10.63 9.38
N SER A 92 -0.13 -11.54 8.50
CA SER A 92 0.17 -12.98 8.62
C SER A 92 0.25 -13.66 7.25
N PRO A 93 0.90 -14.84 7.15
CA PRO A 93 0.88 -15.66 5.93
C PRO A 93 -0.53 -16.11 5.54
N GLU A 94 -1.40 -16.36 6.53
CA GLU A 94 -2.81 -16.73 6.30
C GLU A 94 -3.55 -15.59 5.62
N GLY A 95 -3.42 -14.35 6.14
CA GLY A 95 -4.04 -13.16 5.55
C GLY A 95 -3.56 -12.89 4.12
N ALA A 96 -2.29 -13.22 3.79
CA ALA A 96 -1.78 -13.11 2.43
C ALA A 96 -2.49 -14.09 1.48
N ARG A 97 -2.62 -15.36 1.88
CA ARG A 97 -3.30 -16.39 1.09
C ARG A 97 -4.79 -16.07 0.90
N GLU A 98 -5.44 -15.61 1.95
CA GLU A 98 -6.85 -15.18 1.88
C GLU A 98 -7.03 -13.99 0.94
N ALA A 99 -6.13 -13.00 1.00
CA ALA A 99 -6.16 -11.86 0.09
C ALA A 99 -5.98 -12.28 -1.37
N GLU A 100 -5.02 -13.15 -1.66
CA GLU A 100 -4.80 -13.70 -3.00
C GLU A 100 -6.02 -14.46 -3.50
N GLN A 101 -6.58 -15.38 -2.70
CA GLN A 101 -7.76 -16.15 -3.05
C GLN A 101 -9.00 -15.27 -3.29
N ALA A 102 -9.10 -14.16 -2.56
CA ALA A 102 -10.17 -13.19 -2.74
C ALA A 102 -9.98 -12.27 -3.96
N GLY A 103 -8.83 -12.35 -4.66
CA GLY A 103 -8.53 -11.61 -5.87
C GLY A 103 -7.82 -10.28 -5.65
N ALA A 104 -7.03 -10.14 -4.60
CA ALA A 104 -6.09 -9.03 -4.47
C ALA A 104 -4.99 -9.11 -5.54
N ASP A 105 -4.53 -7.96 -6.01
CA ASP A 105 -3.46 -7.86 -7.01
C ASP A 105 -2.07 -7.77 -6.36
N PHE A 106 -2.01 -7.32 -5.11
CA PHE A 106 -0.79 -7.27 -4.29
C PHE A 106 -1.15 -7.23 -2.80
N VAL A 107 -0.17 -7.52 -1.95
CA VAL A 107 -0.30 -7.34 -0.50
C VAL A 107 0.80 -6.43 0.04
N ILE A 108 0.49 -5.72 1.12
CA ILE A 108 1.45 -4.96 1.91
C ILE A 108 1.58 -5.65 3.26
N PHE A 109 2.76 -6.22 3.53
CA PHE A 109 3.05 -6.98 4.75
C PHE A 109 3.90 -6.19 5.73
N GLY A 110 3.51 -6.16 6.98
CA GLY A 110 4.30 -5.56 8.06
C GLY A 110 3.54 -5.35 9.36
N PRO A 111 4.16 -4.64 10.30
CA PRO A 111 5.48 -3.98 10.21
C PRO A 111 6.65 -4.98 10.26
N VAL A 112 7.60 -4.86 9.34
CA VAL A 112 8.80 -5.73 9.35
C VAL A 112 9.75 -5.31 10.47
N TRP A 113 9.94 -4.01 10.69
CA TRP A 113 10.63 -3.43 11.85
C TRP A 113 9.70 -2.47 12.60
N GLU A 114 10.00 -2.25 13.85
CA GLU A 114 9.30 -1.23 14.63
C GLU A 114 9.37 0.13 13.95
N SER A 115 8.26 0.84 13.98
CA SER A 115 8.18 2.19 13.41
C SER A 115 7.11 3.02 14.12
N PRO A 116 7.30 4.35 14.21
CA PRO A 116 6.30 5.24 14.81
C PRO A 116 4.91 5.17 14.20
N SER A 117 4.83 4.86 12.90
CA SER A 117 3.56 4.71 12.17
C SER A 117 2.79 3.42 12.53
N HIS A 118 3.42 2.51 13.28
CA HIS A 118 2.87 1.24 13.75
C HIS A 118 3.15 1.07 15.25
N SER A 119 3.01 2.17 16.01
CA SER A 119 3.21 2.16 17.46
C SER A 119 2.29 1.12 18.12
N GLY A 120 2.87 0.25 18.94
CA GLY A 120 2.14 -0.82 19.64
C GLY A 120 2.00 -2.14 18.87
N GLN A 121 2.47 -2.23 17.63
CA GLN A 121 2.56 -3.49 16.89
C GLN A 121 3.99 -4.04 16.96
N ALA A 122 4.14 -5.30 17.35
CA ALA A 122 5.43 -5.97 17.36
C ALA A 122 5.96 -6.13 15.92
N ALA A 123 7.26 -5.91 15.74
CA ALA A 123 7.94 -6.16 14.48
C ALA A 123 7.88 -7.65 14.11
N GLN A 124 7.53 -7.96 12.88
CA GLN A 124 7.38 -9.34 12.41
C GLN A 124 8.68 -9.95 11.88
N GLY A 125 9.60 -9.10 11.44
CA GLY A 125 10.92 -9.50 10.97
C GLY A 125 10.94 -10.08 9.55
N LEU A 126 12.18 -10.22 9.04
CA LEU A 126 12.43 -10.71 7.68
C LEU A 126 12.03 -12.17 7.45
N ARG A 127 12.10 -13.01 8.49
CA ARG A 127 11.70 -14.42 8.39
C ARG A 127 10.20 -14.57 8.08
N ALA A 128 9.36 -13.78 8.76
CA ALA A 128 7.93 -13.77 8.49
C ALA A 128 7.63 -13.21 7.10
N LEU A 129 8.35 -12.15 6.67
CA LEU A 129 8.25 -11.62 5.32
C LEU A 129 8.59 -12.69 4.26
N ALA A 130 9.67 -13.45 4.44
CA ALA A 130 10.03 -14.54 3.53
C ALA A 130 8.93 -15.61 3.45
N THR A 131 8.39 -16.04 4.60
CA THR A 131 7.28 -16.99 4.63
C THR A 131 6.04 -16.49 3.89
N VAL A 132 5.73 -15.21 3.99
CA VAL A 132 4.62 -14.59 3.24
C VAL A 132 4.94 -14.58 1.74
N ALA A 133 6.15 -14.14 1.35
CA ALA A 133 6.55 -14.04 -0.05
C ALA A 133 6.58 -15.40 -0.76
N GLU A 134 6.97 -16.47 -0.06
CA GLU A 134 6.94 -17.85 -0.56
C GLU A 134 5.51 -18.41 -0.63
N GLY A 135 4.61 -17.91 0.20
CA GLY A 135 3.25 -18.44 0.38
C GLY A 135 2.21 -17.97 -0.63
N VAL A 136 2.53 -16.96 -1.46
CA VAL A 136 1.61 -16.37 -2.45
C VAL A 136 2.33 -16.09 -3.77
N ARG A 137 1.56 -15.92 -4.85
CA ARG A 137 2.06 -15.59 -6.20
C ARG A 137 1.95 -14.12 -6.54
N ILE A 138 1.06 -13.41 -5.84
CA ILE A 138 0.88 -11.96 -6.02
C ILE A 138 2.04 -11.20 -5.36
N PRO A 139 2.40 -10.02 -5.87
CA PRO A 139 3.47 -9.21 -5.29
C PRO A 139 3.27 -8.90 -3.80
N VAL A 140 4.34 -9.10 -3.03
CA VAL A 140 4.42 -8.74 -1.61
C VAL A 140 5.30 -7.50 -1.46
N LEU A 141 4.73 -6.43 -0.92
CA LEU A 141 5.44 -5.21 -0.57
C LEU A 141 5.67 -5.19 0.95
N ALA A 142 6.92 -5.03 1.36
CA ALA A 142 7.27 -4.89 2.77
C ALA A 142 6.96 -3.48 3.29
N ILE A 143 6.50 -3.34 4.54
CA ILE A 143 6.30 -2.05 5.20
C ILE A 143 6.77 -2.09 6.64
N GLY A 144 7.12 -0.93 7.20
CA GLY A 144 7.47 -0.72 8.60
C GLY A 144 8.97 -0.60 8.83
N GLY A 145 9.40 0.60 9.22
CA GLY A 145 10.77 0.90 9.57
C GLY A 145 11.79 0.76 8.44
N ILE A 146 11.37 0.92 7.18
CA ILE A 146 12.21 0.68 6.01
C ILE A 146 13.03 1.94 5.67
N ASP A 147 14.33 1.75 5.54
CA ASP A 147 15.32 2.65 4.95
C ASP A 147 15.99 1.96 3.74
N SER A 148 17.00 2.60 3.15
CA SER A 148 17.67 2.10 1.94
C SER A 148 18.36 0.74 2.13
N ASP A 149 18.90 0.44 3.29
CA ASP A 149 19.58 -0.84 3.53
C ASP A 149 18.56 -1.93 3.86
N ARG A 150 17.59 -1.65 4.71
CA ARG A 150 16.48 -2.54 5.00
C ARG A 150 15.62 -2.86 3.78
N ALA A 151 15.52 -1.92 2.83
CA ALA A 151 14.86 -2.19 1.54
C ALA A 151 15.55 -3.34 0.78
N LYS A 152 16.90 -3.36 0.75
CA LYS A 152 17.68 -4.46 0.14
C LYS A 152 17.45 -5.79 0.87
N GLU A 153 17.39 -5.75 2.21
CA GLU A 153 17.11 -6.94 3.01
C GLU A 153 15.68 -7.48 2.74
N CYS A 154 14.67 -6.60 2.57
CA CYS A 154 13.33 -7.03 2.19
C CYS A 154 13.31 -7.71 0.82
N ILE A 155 14.00 -7.17 -0.18
CA ILE A 155 14.11 -7.77 -1.50
C ILE A 155 14.82 -9.12 -1.42
N ALA A 156 15.92 -9.22 -0.66
CA ALA A 156 16.63 -10.48 -0.44
C ALA A 156 15.75 -11.54 0.28
N ALA A 157 14.80 -11.10 1.11
CA ALA A 157 13.81 -11.95 1.76
C ALA A 157 12.61 -12.34 0.86
N GLY A 158 12.64 -11.96 -0.43
CA GLY A 158 11.61 -12.36 -1.42
C GLY A 158 10.51 -11.33 -1.66
N ALA A 159 10.52 -10.17 -1.01
CA ALA A 159 9.58 -9.09 -1.35
C ALA A 159 9.86 -8.55 -2.76
N GLN A 160 8.81 -8.25 -3.52
CA GLN A 160 8.91 -7.64 -4.85
C GLN A 160 9.04 -6.11 -4.78
N GLY A 161 8.97 -5.55 -3.58
CA GLY A 161 9.13 -4.13 -3.34
C GLY A 161 8.89 -3.76 -1.88
N TYR A 162 8.82 -2.46 -1.63
CA TYR A 162 8.54 -1.95 -0.30
C TYR A 162 7.63 -0.72 -0.35
N ALA A 163 6.97 -0.44 0.76
CA ALA A 163 6.18 0.76 1.00
C ALA A 163 6.82 1.55 2.15
N ALA A 164 7.04 2.85 1.95
CA ALA A 164 7.65 3.72 2.94
C ALA A 164 7.03 5.12 2.94
N ILE A 165 7.10 5.79 4.09
CA ILE A 165 6.74 7.20 4.26
C ILE A 165 8.01 8.05 4.19
N ARG A 166 8.93 7.83 5.12
CA ARG A 166 10.08 8.70 5.35
C ARG A 166 11.12 8.73 4.23
N MET A 167 11.19 7.71 3.40
CA MET A 167 12.11 7.68 2.26
C MET A 167 11.71 8.63 1.12
N PHE A 168 10.50 9.18 1.20
CA PHE A 168 9.90 10.02 0.18
C PHE A 168 9.41 11.38 0.75
N LEU A 169 10.04 11.84 1.87
CA LEU A 169 9.77 13.13 2.50
C LEU A 169 10.88 14.13 2.20
#